data_da716fa3a880e170b439ae9671598c54
#
_entry.id   da716fa3a880e170b439ae9671598c54
#
_cell.length_a   1.000
_cell.length_b   1.000
_cell.length_c   1.000
_cell.angle_alpha   90.00
_cell.angle_beta   90.00
_cell.angle_gamma   90.00
#
_symmetry.space_group_name_H-M   'P 1'
#
loop_
_entity.id
_entity.type
_entity.pdbx_description
1 polymer ?
#
loop_
_entity_poly.entity_id
_entity_poly.type
_entity_poly.pdbx_seq_one_letter_code
_entity_poly.pdbx_strand_id
1 'polypeptide(L)'
;MKFGIWIEPEMVNPRSELAEKHPDWIVKAGNREIPRMRNQWLLDLSNPKVQDFVFSVFDNTMKLSPNIDYIKWDANRHVENAGSEYLPEDKQSHFWIDYTQGFYKVMERIRAKYPDVLIQACASGGGRVEYGAMKYFNEVWTSDNTEALSRTRIQYGTSLFYPATVMGSHVSATPNHCLLYTSDA
;
A
#
# COMPACT_ATOMS: atom_id res chain seq x y z
N MET A 1 -0.99 -9.71 -23.65
CA MET A 1 -1.86 -9.04 -22.67
C MET A 1 -1.15 -9.09 -21.34
N LYS A 2 -0.99 -7.97 -20.65
CA LYS A 2 -0.38 -7.94 -19.32
C LYS A 2 -1.40 -8.38 -18.28
N PHE A 3 -0.96 -9.12 -17.26
CA PHE A 3 -1.81 -9.59 -16.17
C PHE A 3 -1.39 -8.93 -14.85
N GLY A 4 -2.36 -8.47 -14.07
CA GLY A 4 -2.12 -7.80 -12.80
C GLY A 4 -2.86 -8.43 -11.63
N ILE A 5 -2.26 -8.34 -10.44
CA ILE A 5 -2.85 -8.82 -9.18
C ILE A 5 -2.87 -7.67 -8.17
N TRP A 6 -3.94 -7.59 -7.41
CA TRP A 6 -4.04 -6.75 -6.21
C TRP A 6 -3.56 -7.53 -4.99
N ILE A 7 -2.73 -6.90 -4.16
CA ILE A 7 -2.28 -7.44 -2.87
C ILE A 7 -2.30 -6.36 -1.79
N GLU A 8 -2.49 -6.76 -0.55
CA GLU A 8 -2.46 -5.88 0.63
C GLU A 8 -1.56 -6.50 1.73
N PRO A 9 -0.24 -6.57 1.51
CA PRO A 9 0.65 -7.42 2.30
C PRO A 9 1.04 -6.85 3.66
N GLU A 10 0.74 -5.59 3.93
CA GLU A 10 1.02 -4.91 5.19
C GLU A 10 -0.12 -5.04 6.21
N MET A 11 -1.27 -5.58 5.76
CA MET A 11 -2.46 -5.70 6.58
C MET A 11 -2.68 -7.15 7.01
N VAL A 12 -3.30 -7.32 8.18
CA VAL A 12 -3.63 -8.64 8.72
C VAL A 12 -5.03 -8.65 9.30
N ASN A 13 -5.80 -9.70 9.01
CA ASN A 13 -7.10 -9.87 9.62
C ASN A 13 -6.92 -10.34 11.09
N PRO A 14 -7.62 -9.73 12.07
CA PRO A 14 -7.54 -10.11 13.48
C PRO A 14 -7.88 -11.57 13.81
N ARG A 15 -8.61 -12.24 12.90
CA ARG A 15 -9.00 -13.67 13.05
C ARG A 15 -8.16 -14.59 12.16
N SER A 16 -7.04 -14.11 11.62
CA SER A 16 -6.18 -14.92 10.79
C SER A 16 -5.18 -15.73 11.63
N GLU A 17 -4.74 -16.83 11.08
CA GLU A 17 -3.64 -17.63 11.65
C GLU A 17 -2.36 -16.82 11.86
N LEU A 18 -2.08 -15.84 10.99
CA LEU A 18 -0.96 -14.92 11.13
C LEU A 18 -1.06 -14.08 12.41
N ALA A 19 -2.23 -13.48 12.66
CA ALA A 19 -2.45 -12.68 13.85
C ALA A 19 -2.41 -13.51 15.13
N GLU A 20 -2.87 -14.76 15.09
CA GLU A 20 -2.82 -15.70 16.20
C GLU A 20 -1.38 -16.14 16.52
N LYS A 21 -0.60 -16.46 15.50
CA LYS A 21 0.79 -16.94 15.67
C LYS A 21 1.78 -15.83 15.99
N HIS A 22 1.52 -14.62 15.52
CA HIS A 22 2.43 -13.48 15.63
C HIS A 22 1.75 -12.21 16.13
N PRO A 23 1.19 -12.22 17.36
CA PRO A 23 0.59 -11.03 17.95
C PRO A 23 1.63 -9.92 18.22
N ASP A 24 2.90 -10.29 18.32
CA ASP A 24 4.06 -9.40 18.45
C ASP A 24 4.43 -8.65 17.16
N TRP A 25 3.82 -9.03 16.03
CA TRP A 25 4.03 -8.36 14.75
C TRP A 25 3.04 -7.23 14.46
N ILE A 26 2.07 -7.02 15.34
CA ILE A 26 1.01 -6.05 15.15
C ILE A 26 1.43 -4.69 15.73
N VAL A 27 1.20 -3.63 14.95
CA VAL A 27 1.39 -2.25 15.43
C VAL A 27 0.43 -1.99 16.58
N LYS A 28 0.97 -1.72 17.75
CA LYS A 28 0.20 -1.36 18.95
C LYS A 28 1.06 -0.59 19.95
N ALA A 29 0.46 0.32 20.68
CA ALA A 29 1.11 1.12 21.71
C ALA A 29 0.81 0.54 23.09
N GLY A 30 1.71 -0.28 23.64
CA GLY A 30 1.59 -0.87 24.98
C GLY A 30 0.26 -1.59 25.17
N ASN A 31 -0.47 -1.23 26.23
CA ASN A 31 -1.75 -1.85 26.59
C ASN A 31 -2.97 -1.16 25.96
N ARG A 32 -2.78 -0.25 25.00
CA ARG A 32 -3.89 0.41 24.33
C ARG A 32 -4.60 -0.57 23.39
N GLU A 33 -5.93 -0.43 23.30
CA GLU A 33 -6.71 -1.19 22.34
C GLU A 33 -6.22 -0.89 20.91
N ILE A 34 -6.12 -1.95 20.10
CA ILE A 34 -5.82 -1.79 18.68
C ILE A 34 -7.13 -1.48 17.96
N PRO A 35 -7.29 -0.28 17.39
CA PRO A 35 -8.52 0.08 16.69
C PRO A 35 -8.79 -0.86 15.53
N ARG A 36 -10.04 -1.29 15.39
CA ARG A 36 -10.47 -2.14 14.26
C ARG A 36 -11.04 -1.27 13.17
N MET A 37 -10.23 -1.00 12.15
CA MET A 37 -10.70 -0.37 10.93
C MET A 37 -10.72 -1.40 9.81
N ARG A 38 -11.82 -1.54 9.08
CA ARG A 38 -12.00 -2.51 7.99
C ARG A 38 -11.73 -3.97 8.39
N ASN A 39 -11.84 -4.30 9.69
CA ASN A 39 -11.43 -5.59 10.25
C ASN A 39 -9.96 -5.96 9.96
N GLN A 40 -9.10 -4.98 9.91
CA GLN A 40 -7.67 -5.13 9.65
C GLN A 40 -6.84 -4.52 10.79
N TRP A 41 -5.68 -5.13 11.03
CA TRP A 41 -4.58 -4.59 11.79
C TRP A 41 -3.39 -4.35 10.87
N LEU A 42 -2.47 -3.50 11.32
CA LEU A 42 -1.26 -3.16 10.59
C LEU A 42 -0.09 -4.00 11.12
N LEU A 43 0.69 -4.57 10.20
CA LEU A 43 1.94 -5.26 10.53
C LEU A 43 3.06 -4.25 10.77
N ASP A 44 3.90 -4.51 11.78
CA ASP A 44 5.00 -3.64 12.20
C ASP A 44 6.24 -3.79 11.32
N LEU A 45 6.37 -2.94 10.32
CA LEU A 45 7.52 -2.93 9.41
C LEU A 45 8.82 -2.40 10.05
N SER A 46 8.80 -1.91 11.29
CA SER A 46 10.04 -1.65 12.03
C SER A 46 10.78 -2.96 12.37
N ASN A 47 10.04 -4.09 12.42
CA ASN A 47 10.56 -5.41 12.71
C ASN A 47 11.09 -6.11 11.44
N PRO A 48 12.38 -6.48 11.37
CA PRO A 48 12.96 -7.18 10.22
C PRO A 48 12.26 -8.50 9.85
N LYS A 49 11.72 -9.23 10.83
CA LYS A 49 10.96 -10.48 10.57
C LYS A 49 9.66 -10.18 9.80
N VAL A 50 9.02 -9.08 10.13
CA VAL A 50 7.83 -8.62 9.41
C VAL A 50 8.18 -8.16 7.99
N GLN A 51 9.32 -7.47 7.82
CA GLN A 51 9.83 -7.12 6.49
C GLN A 51 10.08 -8.37 5.64
N ASP A 52 10.66 -9.43 6.22
CA ASP A 52 10.88 -10.70 5.53
C ASP A 52 9.55 -11.36 5.13
N PHE A 53 8.58 -11.35 6.03
CA PHE A 53 7.24 -11.87 5.75
C PHE A 53 6.58 -11.11 4.59
N VAL A 54 6.53 -9.77 4.67
CA VAL A 54 5.90 -8.92 3.64
C VAL A 54 6.58 -9.10 2.28
N PHE A 55 7.92 -9.16 2.26
CA PHE A 55 8.67 -9.52 1.05
C PHE A 55 8.25 -10.90 0.52
N SER A 56 8.11 -11.90 1.41
CA SER A 56 7.73 -13.25 1.01
C SER A 56 6.32 -13.33 0.40
N VAL A 57 5.39 -12.51 0.87
CA VAL A 57 4.04 -12.41 0.27
C VAL A 57 4.14 -11.98 -1.19
N PHE A 58 4.91 -10.93 -1.48
CA PHE A 58 5.14 -10.49 -2.84
C PHE A 58 5.85 -11.56 -3.68
N ASP A 59 6.94 -12.10 -3.17
CA ASP A 59 7.76 -13.11 -3.84
C ASP A 59 6.94 -14.38 -4.20
N ASN A 60 6.12 -14.84 -3.28
CA ASN A 60 5.24 -15.98 -3.50
C ASN A 60 4.13 -15.66 -4.51
N THR A 61 3.59 -14.44 -4.48
CA THR A 61 2.62 -14.00 -5.50
C THR A 61 3.24 -14.04 -6.90
N MET A 62 4.45 -13.53 -7.06
CA MET A 62 5.14 -13.56 -8.34
C MET A 62 5.44 -14.97 -8.86
N LYS A 63 5.63 -15.93 -7.95
CA LYS A 63 5.85 -17.35 -8.30
C LYS A 63 4.60 -18.08 -8.78
N LEU A 64 3.39 -17.53 -8.56
CA LEU A 64 2.15 -18.14 -9.02
C LEU A 64 2.06 -18.21 -10.54
N SER A 65 2.62 -17.24 -11.23
CA SER A 65 2.63 -17.21 -12.70
C SER A 65 3.75 -16.33 -13.24
N PRO A 66 4.46 -16.77 -14.30
CA PRO A 66 5.44 -15.94 -15.00
C PRO A 66 4.79 -14.77 -15.78
N ASN A 67 3.47 -14.74 -15.89
CA ASN A 67 2.72 -13.75 -16.65
C ASN A 67 2.23 -12.56 -15.79
N ILE A 68 2.64 -12.49 -14.53
CA ILE A 68 2.31 -11.35 -13.67
C ILE A 68 3.25 -10.20 -14.00
N ASP A 69 2.72 -9.17 -14.64
CA ASP A 69 3.46 -7.98 -15.07
C ASP A 69 3.14 -6.74 -14.20
N TYR A 70 2.08 -6.83 -13.40
CA TYR A 70 1.54 -5.69 -12.67
C TYR A 70 1.04 -6.09 -11.29
N ILE A 71 1.41 -5.29 -10.28
CA ILE A 71 0.93 -5.43 -8.90
C ILE A 71 0.30 -4.12 -8.45
N LYS A 72 -0.96 -4.17 -8.01
CA LYS A 72 -1.53 -3.10 -7.20
C LYS A 72 -1.25 -3.40 -5.74
N TRP A 73 -0.32 -2.63 -5.17
CA TRP A 73 0.03 -2.71 -3.76
C TRP A 73 -0.84 -1.78 -2.95
N ASP A 74 -1.69 -2.31 -2.12
CA ASP A 74 -2.61 -1.55 -1.30
C ASP A 74 -2.24 -1.55 0.18
N ALA A 75 -2.66 -0.50 0.90
CA ALA A 75 -2.44 -0.33 2.33
C ALA A 75 -3.59 0.50 2.93
N ASN A 76 -4.73 -0.15 3.14
CA ASN A 76 -5.99 0.51 3.43
C ASN A 76 -6.22 0.82 4.91
N ARG A 77 -5.15 0.95 5.67
CA ARG A 77 -5.24 1.29 7.07
C ARG A 77 -4.22 2.35 7.45
N HIS A 78 -4.68 3.43 8.04
CA HIS A 78 -3.78 4.38 8.68
C HIS A 78 -3.35 3.85 10.06
N VAL A 79 -2.22 4.36 10.56
CA VAL A 79 -1.65 3.96 11.82
C VAL A 79 -2.28 4.77 12.95
N GLU A 80 -2.93 4.09 13.86
CA GLU A 80 -3.45 4.64 15.11
C GLU A 80 -2.80 3.90 16.28
N ASN A 81 -2.66 4.57 17.41
CA ASN A 81 -1.97 4.01 18.57
C ASN A 81 -0.63 3.38 18.20
N ALA A 82 0.21 4.18 17.51
CA ALA A 82 1.49 3.74 16.99
C ALA A 82 2.44 3.27 18.09
N GLY A 83 3.01 2.10 17.88
CA GLY A 83 4.00 1.50 18.76
C GLY A 83 4.42 0.13 18.25
N SER A 84 5.50 -0.40 18.77
CA SER A 84 6.14 -1.63 18.34
C SER A 84 6.53 -2.48 19.54
N GLU A 85 6.22 -3.77 19.51
CA GLU A 85 6.77 -4.72 20.50
C GLU A 85 8.23 -5.10 20.17
N TYR A 86 8.67 -4.82 18.96
CA TYR A 86 10.06 -5.06 18.54
C TYR A 86 11.01 -3.97 19.03
N LEU A 87 10.56 -2.69 18.98
CA LEU A 87 11.39 -1.56 19.39
C LEU A 87 11.48 -1.49 20.92
N PRO A 88 12.69 -1.28 21.50
CA PRO A 88 12.83 -1.04 22.93
C PRO A 88 12.12 0.24 23.36
N GLU A 89 11.84 0.37 24.65
CA GLU A 89 11.02 1.44 25.21
C GLU A 89 11.56 2.84 24.88
N ASP A 90 12.88 3.04 24.94
CA ASP A 90 13.56 4.29 24.61
C ASP A 90 13.53 4.62 23.12
N LYS A 91 13.13 3.69 22.25
CA LYS A 91 13.03 3.86 20.79
C LYS A 91 11.59 3.97 20.27
N GLN A 92 10.59 3.90 21.13
CA GLN A 92 9.19 3.97 20.68
C GLN A 92 8.88 5.28 19.93
N SER A 93 9.51 6.40 20.28
CA SER A 93 9.39 7.67 19.55
C SER A 93 9.93 7.63 18.13
N HIS A 94 10.80 6.66 17.81
CA HIS A 94 11.37 6.46 16.47
C HIS A 94 10.49 5.60 15.56
N PHE A 95 9.39 5.05 16.08
CA PHE A 95 8.53 4.10 15.36
C PHE A 95 8.19 4.55 13.93
N TRP A 96 7.77 5.80 13.74
CA TRP A 96 7.39 6.30 12.43
C TRP A 96 8.52 6.29 11.40
N ILE A 97 9.73 6.61 11.87
CA ILE A 97 10.93 6.60 11.02
C ILE A 97 11.30 5.15 10.69
N ASP A 98 11.37 4.29 11.70
CA ASP A 98 11.81 2.90 11.55
C ASP A 98 10.80 2.09 10.73
N TYR A 99 9.49 2.34 10.92
CA TYR A 99 8.42 1.76 10.10
C TYR A 99 8.59 2.14 8.62
N THR A 100 8.75 3.43 8.33
CA THR A 100 8.88 3.93 6.96
C THR A 100 10.16 3.41 6.29
N GLN A 101 11.27 3.40 7.01
CA GLN A 101 12.53 2.81 6.52
C GLN A 101 12.40 1.30 6.30
N GLY A 102 11.67 0.61 7.17
CA GLY A 102 11.36 -0.81 7.00
C GLY A 102 10.57 -1.09 5.73
N PHE A 103 9.55 -0.25 5.45
CA PHE A 103 8.82 -0.30 4.19
C PHE A 103 9.75 -0.11 2.98
N TYR A 104 10.61 0.90 3.00
CA TYR A 104 11.54 1.13 1.90
C TYR A 104 12.50 -0.04 1.68
N LYS A 105 13.02 -0.66 2.75
CA LYS A 105 13.87 -1.86 2.64
C LYS A 105 13.15 -3.03 1.96
N VAL A 106 11.86 -3.23 2.27
CA VAL A 106 11.05 -4.25 1.57
C VAL A 106 10.95 -3.92 0.08
N MET A 107 10.64 -2.67 -0.24
CA MET A 107 10.50 -2.22 -1.63
C MET A 107 11.82 -2.28 -2.41
N GLU A 108 12.96 -1.94 -1.79
CA GLU A 108 14.29 -2.08 -2.38
C GLU A 108 14.59 -3.54 -2.75
N ARG A 109 14.29 -4.47 -1.85
CA ARG A 109 14.45 -5.92 -2.10
C ARG A 109 13.55 -6.39 -3.25
N ILE A 110 12.31 -5.92 -3.30
CA ILE A 110 11.38 -6.24 -4.37
C ILE A 110 11.92 -5.72 -5.71
N ARG A 111 12.35 -4.47 -5.77
CA ARG A 111 12.89 -3.87 -6.99
C ARG A 111 14.20 -4.52 -7.45
N ALA A 112 15.06 -4.91 -6.53
CA ALA A 112 16.27 -5.64 -6.86
C ALA A 112 16.00 -7.00 -7.51
N LYS A 113 14.94 -7.70 -7.07
CA LYS A 113 14.57 -9.04 -7.59
C LYS A 113 13.65 -8.98 -8.79
N TYR A 114 12.75 -7.99 -8.85
CA TYR A 114 11.70 -7.85 -9.85
C TYR A 114 11.70 -6.44 -10.47
N PRO A 115 12.77 -6.05 -11.20
CA PRO A 115 12.93 -4.69 -11.70
C PRO A 115 11.86 -4.28 -12.72
N ASP A 116 11.36 -5.24 -13.50
CA ASP A 116 10.48 -4.98 -14.66
C ASP A 116 8.98 -5.02 -14.28
N VAL A 117 8.62 -5.47 -13.08
CA VAL A 117 7.22 -5.51 -12.64
C VAL A 117 6.71 -4.11 -12.38
N LEU A 118 5.59 -3.77 -12.99
CA LEU A 118 4.91 -2.50 -12.70
C LEU A 118 4.19 -2.60 -11.35
N ILE A 119 4.47 -1.64 -10.47
CA ILE A 119 3.83 -1.59 -9.14
C ILE A 119 3.10 -0.26 -9.01
N GLN A 120 1.79 -0.33 -8.75
CA GLN A 120 0.96 0.81 -8.40
C GLN A 120 0.83 0.92 -6.89
N ALA A 121 1.12 2.10 -6.35
CA ALA A 121 0.84 2.40 -4.94
C ALA A 121 -0.64 2.75 -4.75
N CYS A 122 -1.27 2.11 -3.77
CA CYS A 122 -2.58 2.48 -3.26
C CYS A 122 -2.57 2.46 -1.73
N ALA A 123 -3.28 3.39 -1.13
CA ALA A 123 -3.53 3.44 0.31
C ALA A 123 -4.86 4.15 0.53
N SER A 124 -5.98 3.45 0.26
CA SER A 124 -7.32 4.05 0.13
C SER A 124 -7.30 5.23 -0.85
N GLY A 125 -6.75 5.02 -2.03
CA GLY A 125 -6.36 6.07 -2.95
C GLY A 125 -4.94 6.57 -2.69
N GLY A 126 -4.76 7.90 -2.70
CA GLY A 126 -3.46 8.57 -2.59
C GLY A 126 -2.93 8.76 -1.16
N GLY A 127 -3.37 7.99 -0.18
CA GLY A 127 -3.02 8.19 1.23
C GLY A 127 -1.53 8.04 1.56
N ARG A 128 -0.75 7.42 0.67
CA ARG A 128 0.71 7.25 0.83
C ARG A 128 1.46 7.72 -0.42
N VAL A 129 1.08 8.86 -0.97
CA VAL A 129 1.81 9.49 -2.07
C VAL A 129 2.85 10.42 -1.49
N GLU A 130 4.13 10.02 -1.56
CA GLU A 130 5.25 10.83 -1.13
C GLU A 130 6.51 10.48 -1.95
N TYR A 131 7.48 11.39 -2.02
CA TYR A 131 8.62 11.27 -2.93
C TYR A 131 9.55 10.09 -2.62
N GLY A 132 9.64 9.65 -1.37
CA GLY A 132 10.45 8.49 -1.00
C GLY A 132 9.86 7.19 -1.54
N ALA A 133 8.54 7.01 -1.44
CA ALA A 133 7.83 5.86 -1.99
C ALA A 133 7.86 5.84 -3.53
N MET A 134 7.83 7.01 -4.17
CA MET A 134 7.88 7.13 -5.64
C MET A 134 9.15 6.56 -6.27
N LYS A 135 10.21 6.31 -5.52
CA LYS A 135 11.38 5.57 -6.01
C LYS A 135 11.05 4.13 -6.40
N TYR A 136 10.02 3.57 -5.78
CA TYR A 136 9.70 2.15 -5.85
C TYR A 136 8.44 1.85 -6.65
N PHE A 137 7.54 2.84 -6.77
CA PHE A 137 6.28 2.69 -7.51
C PHE A 137 6.38 3.32 -8.89
N ASN A 138 5.77 2.67 -9.87
CA ASN A 138 5.69 3.20 -11.23
C ASN A 138 4.57 4.22 -11.36
N GLU A 139 3.50 4.01 -10.58
CA GLU A 139 2.36 4.91 -10.54
C GLU A 139 1.67 4.89 -9.18
N VAL A 140 0.84 5.88 -8.92
CA VAL A 140 0.04 6.00 -7.72
C VAL A 140 -1.44 6.07 -8.06
N TRP A 141 -2.25 5.36 -7.28
CA TRP A 141 -3.70 5.47 -7.33
C TRP A 141 -4.14 6.71 -6.58
N THR A 142 -4.54 7.77 -7.30
CA THR A 142 -4.74 9.10 -6.72
C THR A 142 -5.96 9.19 -5.81
N SER A 143 -7.01 8.40 -6.07
CA SER A 143 -8.23 8.36 -5.25
C SER A 143 -9.11 7.15 -5.63
N ASP A 144 -9.82 6.61 -4.66
CA ASP A 144 -10.86 5.60 -4.86
C ASP A 144 -12.16 6.19 -5.43
N ASN A 145 -12.29 7.51 -5.43
CA ASN A 145 -13.40 8.16 -6.13
C ASN A 145 -13.15 8.16 -7.64
N THR A 146 -13.87 7.30 -8.34
CA THR A 146 -13.75 7.08 -9.78
C THR A 146 -14.83 7.80 -10.61
N GLU A 147 -15.65 8.63 -9.96
CA GLU A 147 -16.66 9.44 -10.63
C GLU A 147 -15.97 10.44 -11.59
N ALA A 148 -16.39 10.47 -12.87
CA ALA A 148 -15.68 11.15 -13.94
C ALA A 148 -15.46 12.66 -13.69
N LEU A 149 -16.47 13.36 -13.19
CA LEU A 149 -16.36 14.79 -12.90
C LEU A 149 -15.43 15.07 -11.70
N SER A 150 -15.51 14.25 -10.67
CA SER A 150 -14.61 14.32 -9.51
C SER A 150 -13.16 14.03 -9.91
N ARG A 151 -12.94 13.09 -10.83
CA ARG A 151 -11.60 12.75 -11.35
C ARG A 151 -10.90 13.93 -12.00
N THR A 152 -11.61 14.79 -12.70
CA THR A 152 -10.99 16.00 -13.30
C THR A 152 -10.33 16.88 -12.23
N ARG A 153 -10.99 17.06 -11.08
CA ARG A 153 -10.46 17.85 -9.96
C ARG A 153 -9.34 17.11 -9.22
N ILE A 154 -9.51 15.81 -8.99
CA ILE A 154 -8.53 14.97 -8.30
C ILE A 154 -7.23 14.94 -9.10
N GLN A 155 -7.28 14.66 -10.38
CA GLN A 155 -6.11 14.59 -11.24
C GLN A 155 -5.43 15.96 -11.41
N TYR A 156 -6.21 17.01 -11.61
CA TYR A 156 -5.69 18.38 -11.66
C TYR A 156 -4.98 18.75 -10.32
N GLY A 157 -5.65 18.53 -9.19
CA GLY A 157 -5.04 18.80 -7.88
C GLY A 157 -3.76 18.01 -7.64
N THR A 158 -3.74 16.72 -8.01
CA THR A 158 -2.54 15.87 -7.89
C THR A 158 -1.41 16.37 -8.79
N SER A 159 -1.72 16.85 -10.00
CA SER A 159 -0.71 17.35 -10.95
C SER A 159 0.02 18.62 -10.50
N LEU A 160 -0.52 19.33 -9.51
CA LEU A 160 0.15 20.47 -8.90
C LEU A 160 1.39 20.07 -8.05
N PHE A 161 1.44 18.82 -7.60
CA PHE A 161 2.49 18.30 -6.72
C PHE A 161 3.31 17.18 -7.35
N TYR A 162 2.72 16.41 -8.26
CA TYR A 162 3.32 15.21 -8.84
C TYR A 162 3.20 15.20 -10.37
N PRO A 163 4.21 14.64 -11.07
CA PRO A 163 4.16 14.53 -12.53
C PRO A 163 2.97 13.68 -12.98
N ALA A 164 2.34 14.06 -14.08
CA ALA A 164 1.21 13.30 -14.65
C ALA A 164 1.57 11.85 -14.98
N THR A 165 2.84 11.58 -15.29
CA THR A 165 3.35 10.23 -15.61
C THR A 165 3.28 9.22 -14.46
N VAL A 166 3.15 9.70 -13.22
CA VAL A 166 3.05 8.80 -12.05
C VAL A 166 1.60 8.66 -11.56
N MET A 167 0.65 9.32 -12.18
CA MET A 167 -0.76 9.24 -11.78
C MET A 167 -1.47 8.09 -12.49
N GLY A 168 -2.01 7.15 -11.72
CA GLY A 168 -2.95 6.17 -12.25
C GLY A 168 -4.22 6.85 -12.74
N SER A 169 -4.42 6.82 -14.06
CA SER A 169 -5.57 7.41 -14.73
C SER A 169 -6.38 6.31 -15.37
N HIS A 170 -7.48 5.91 -14.75
CA HIS A 170 -8.39 4.97 -15.37
C HIS A 170 -9.77 5.58 -15.54
N VAL A 171 -10.49 5.06 -16.50
CA VAL A 171 -11.87 5.39 -16.79
C VAL A 171 -12.75 4.25 -16.30
N SER A 172 -13.73 4.56 -15.47
CA SER A 172 -14.69 3.58 -14.97
C SER A 172 -16.10 3.87 -15.48
N ALA A 173 -16.85 2.82 -15.74
CA ALA A 173 -18.27 2.94 -16.02
C ALA A 173 -19.00 3.39 -14.74
N THR A 174 -19.61 4.56 -14.82
CA THR A 174 -20.44 5.10 -13.73
C THR A 174 -21.90 5.05 -14.18
N PRO A 175 -22.70 4.08 -13.76
CA PRO A 175 -24.01 3.81 -14.34
C PRO A 175 -25.04 4.94 -14.19
N ASN A 176 -24.73 5.94 -13.37
CA ASN A 176 -25.66 7.04 -13.06
C ASN A 176 -25.25 8.41 -13.64
N HIS A 177 -24.22 8.48 -14.50
CA HIS A 177 -23.75 9.74 -15.07
C HIS A 177 -23.72 9.72 -16.60
N CYS A 178 -24.25 10.78 -17.24
CA CYS A 178 -24.21 10.95 -18.70
C CYS A 178 -22.79 11.15 -19.25
N LEU A 179 -21.78 11.29 -18.40
CA LEU A 179 -20.39 11.50 -18.80
C LEU A 179 -19.65 10.22 -19.24
N LEU A 180 -20.33 9.07 -19.23
CA LEU A 180 -19.80 7.82 -19.75
C LEU A 180 -19.32 7.92 -21.20
N TYR A 181 -19.97 8.76 -21.99
CA TYR A 181 -19.68 8.91 -23.43
C TYR A 181 -18.53 9.86 -23.74
N THR A 182 -18.04 10.60 -22.76
CA THR A 182 -16.90 11.52 -22.96
C THR A 182 -15.54 10.87 -22.65
N SER A 183 -15.57 9.65 -22.14
CA SER A 183 -14.35 8.91 -21.76
C SER A 183 -13.73 8.14 -22.93
N ASP A 184 -14.43 8.02 -24.04
CA ASP A 184 -13.95 7.33 -25.25
C ASP A 184 -13.35 8.28 -26.29
N ALA A 185 -13.14 9.55 -25.91
CA ALA A 185 -12.58 10.58 -26.80
C ALA A 185 -11.10 10.83 -26.52
#